data_d0a4f65c00a4df849535cdeb33153bce
#
_entry.id   d0a4f65c00a4df849535cdeb33153bce
#
_cell.length_a   1.000
_cell.length_b   1.000
_cell.length_c   1.000
_cell.angle_alpha   90.00
_cell.angle_beta   90.00
_cell.angle_gamma   90.00
#
_symmetry.space_group_name_H-M   'P 1'
#
loop_
_entity.id
_entity.type
_entity.pdbx_description
1 polymer ?
#
loop_
_entity_poly.entity_id
_entity_poly.type
_entity_poly.pdbx_seq_one_letter_code
_entity_poly.pdbx_strand_id
1 'polypeptide(L)'
;TTGEVFALRNLKEAQLQRYDNSEKAFKALRSDQIDLYVHDAPTSWQLANGGENSDLISLYHPLTQEQLAWAVQLGNHDLLLELNSALRAMRSSGTLEYILNRWIPVQVEVR
;
A
#
# COMPACT_ATOMS: atom_id res chain seq x y z
N THR A 1 0.21 -10.56 -6.86
CA THR A 1 -0.14 -9.23 -6.30
C THR A 1 -0.60 -8.30 -7.41
N THR A 2 -1.31 -7.23 -7.07
CA THR A 2 -1.75 -6.19 -8.04
C THR A 2 -0.56 -5.50 -8.68
N GLY A 3 0.47 -5.21 -7.91
CA GLY A 3 1.73 -4.65 -8.42
C GLY A 3 2.41 -5.54 -9.46
N GLU A 4 2.40 -6.86 -9.25
CA GLU A 4 2.92 -7.82 -10.24
C GLU A 4 2.11 -7.79 -11.54
N VAL A 5 0.78 -7.78 -11.45
CA VAL A 5 -0.11 -7.69 -12.63
C VAL A 5 0.12 -6.39 -13.39
N PHE A 6 0.30 -5.28 -12.67
CA PHE A 6 0.65 -4.00 -13.27
C PHE A 6 1.98 -4.07 -14.01
N ALA A 7 3.03 -4.58 -13.38
CA ALA A 7 4.36 -4.69 -13.95
C ALA A 7 4.36 -5.56 -15.22
N LEU A 8 3.72 -6.74 -15.17
CA LEU A 8 3.59 -7.63 -16.34
C LEU A 8 2.89 -6.97 -17.53
N ARG A 9 1.94 -6.09 -17.28
CA ARG A 9 1.18 -5.41 -18.35
C ARG A 9 1.88 -4.19 -18.92
N ASN A 10 2.59 -3.44 -18.09
CA ASN A 10 3.07 -2.11 -18.43
C ASN A 10 4.59 -2.03 -18.58
N LEU A 11 5.36 -2.92 -17.97
CA LEU A 11 6.81 -2.94 -17.98
C LEU A 11 7.34 -4.14 -18.80
N LYS A 12 6.95 -4.21 -20.06
CA LYS A 12 7.19 -5.39 -20.92
C LYS A 12 8.67 -5.70 -21.18
N GLU A 13 9.53 -4.68 -21.11
CA GLU A 13 10.96 -4.81 -21.34
C GLU A 13 11.75 -5.06 -20.05
N ALA A 14 11.09 -4.97 -18.88
CA ALA A 14 11.73 -5.21 -17.60
C ALA A 14 11.82 -6.69 -17.26
N GLN A 15 12.92 -7.10 -16.64
CA GLN A 15 13.04 -8.42 -16.04
C GLN A 15 12.36 -8.44 -14.67
N LEU A 16 11.31 -9.23 -14.54
CA LEU A 16 10.54 -9.32 -13.30
C LEU A 16 11.18 -10.33 -12.34
N GLN A 17 11.54 -9.86 -11.15
CA GLN A 17 12.03 -10.69 -10.06
C GLN A 17 11.04 -10.68 -8.92
N ARG A 18 10.70 -11.86 -8.37
CA ARG A 18 9.77 -12.03 -7.25
C ARG A 18 10.51 -12.26 -5.96
N TYR A 19 9.99 -11.69 -4.88
CA TYR A 19 10.53 -11.86 -3.53
C TYR A 19 9.44 -12.36 -2.58
N ASP A 20 9.81 -13.20 -1.62
CA ASP A 20 8.88 -13.77 -0.64
C ASP A 20 8.35 -12.72 0.35
N ASN A 21 9.12 -11.65 0.57
CA ASN A 21 8.74 -10.56 1.47
C ASN A 21 9.43 -9.25 1.05
N SER A 22 8.91 -8.15 1.59
CA SER A 22 9.38 -6.79 1.28
C SER A 22 10.80 -6.52 1.77
N GLU A 23 11.23 -7.13 2.86
CA GLU A 23 12.58 -6.94 3.42
C GLU A 23 13.67 -7.43 2.45
N LYS A 24 13.47 -8.64 1.87
CA LYS A 24 14.39 -9.19 0.87
C LYS A 24 14.43 -8.33 -0.39
N ALA A 25 13.27 -7.88 -0.87
CA ALA A 25 13.18 -7.01 -2.05
C ALA A 25 13.89 -5.68 -1.81
N PHE A 26 13.70 -5.10 -0.64
CA PHE A 26 14.31 -3.84 -0.26
C PHE A 26 15.84 -3.94 -0.13
N LYS A 27 16.33 -5.04 0.44
CA LYS A 27 17.77 -5.33 0.49
C LYS A 27 18.36 -5.47 -0.92
N ALA A 28 17.64 -6.14 -1.82
CA ALA A 28 18.05 -6.27 -3.21
C ALA A 28 18.11 -4.91 -3.95
N LEU A 29 17.11 -4.04 -3.69
CA LEU A 29 17.09 -2.68 -4.24
C LEU A 29 18.30 -1.85 -3.75
N ARG A 30 18.60 -1.89 -2.46
CA ARG A 30 19.73 -1.16 -1.87
C ARG A 30 21.10 -1.70 -2.30
N SER A 31 21.17 -2.93 -2.73
CA SER A 31 22.42 -3.56 -3.22
C SER A 31 22.51 -3.60 -4.74
N ASP A 32 21.73 -2.76 -5.43
CA ASP A 32 21.72 -2.63 -6.91
C ASP A 32 21.46 -3.96 -7.66
N GLN A 33 20.80 -4.91 -7.02
CA GLN A 33 20.39 -6.16 -7.65
C GLN A 33 19.11 -6.02 -8.46
N ILE A 34 18.30 -5.01 -8.13
CA ILE A 34 17.13 -4.57 -8.87
C ILE A 34 17.11 -3.04 -8.93
N ASP A 35 16.57 -2.50 -10.02
CA ASP A 35 16.53 -1.05 -10.27
C ASP A 35 15.33 -0.37 -9.62
N LEU A 36 14.23 -1.11 -9.45
CA LEU A 36 13.01 -0.59 -8.84
C LEU A 36 12.21 -1.70 -8.15
N TYR A 37 11.42 -1.29 -7.18
CA TYR A 37 10.52 -2.16 -6.43
C TYR A 37 9.09 -1.65 -6.51
N VAL A 38 8.15 -2.51 -6.92
CA VAL A 38 6.72 -2.19 -7.02
C VAL A 38 5.97 -2.88 -5.89
N HIS A 39 5.35 -2.08 -5.04
CA HIS A 39 4.57 -2.55 -3.90
C HIS A 39 3.41 -1.59 -3.61
N ASP A 40 2.57 -1.92 -2.63
CA ASP A 40 1.50 -1.04 -2.16
C ASP A 40 2.08 0.31 -1.69
N ALA A 41 1.45 1.40 -2.07
CA ALA A 41 1.95 2.74 -1.82
C ALA A 41 2.28 3.02 -0.35
N PRO A 42 1.45 2.67 0.65
CA PRO A 42 1.79 2.90 2.07
C PRO A 42 3.07 2.20 2.49
N THR A 43 3.27 0.95 2.05
CA THR A 43 4.50 0.18 2.36
C THR A 43 5.72 0.82 1.71
N SER A 44 5.64 1.20 0.43
CA SER A 44 6.73 1.86 -0.30
C SER A 44 7.11 3.19 0.34
N TRP A 45 6.13 4.00 0.75
CA TRP A 45 6.37 5.29 1.42
C TRP A 45 7.01 5.11 2.79
N GLN A 46 6.52 4.17 3.60
CA GLN A 46 7.08 3.88 4.91
C GLN A 46 8.53 3.41 4.82
N LEU A 47 8.82 2.53 3.88
CA LEU A 47 10.15 1.99 3.67
C LEU A 47 11.14 3.05 3.17
N ALA A 48 10.74 3.90 2.22
CA ALA A 48 11.59 4.95 1.69
C ALA A 48 11.83 6.11 2.69
N ASN A 49 10.90 6.35 3.61
CA ASN A 49 11.02 7.40 4.63
C ASN A 49 11.66 6.90 5.94
N GLY A 50 11.99 5.63 6.07
CA GLY A 50 12.76 5.11 7.20
C GLY A 50 14.16 5.74 7.26
N GLY A 51 14.57 6.25 8.43
CA GLY A 51 15.82 7.04 8.60
C GLY A 51 17.10 6.34 8.12
N GLU A 52 17.09 5.04 7.92
CA GLU A 52 18.21 4.26 7.35
C GLU A 52 18.17 4.17 5.81
N ASN A 53 17.11 4.68 5.17
CA ASN A 53 16.82 4.52 3.74
C ASN A 53 16.84 5.87 2.99
N SER A 54 17.68 6.81 3.41
CA SER A 54 17.83 8.14 2.80
C SER A 54 18.36 8.10 1.36
N ASP A 55 18.82 6.96 0.91
CA ASP A 55 19.32 6.66 -0.44
C ASP A 55 18.21 6.21 -1.42
N LEU A 56 17.00 5.99 -0.91
CA LEU A 56 15.87 5.54 -1.72
C LEU A 56 14.79 6.62 -1.83
N ILE A 57 14.12 6.65 -2.95
CA ILE A 57 12.99 7.55 -3.20
C ILE A 57 11.75 6.76 -3.55
N SER A 58 10.63 7.12 -2.95
CA SER A 58 9.32 6.60 -3.34
C SER A 58 8.63 7.53 -4.31
N LEU A 59 8.01 6.96 -5.35
CA LEU A 59 7.13 7.70 -6.22
C LEU A 59 5.78 7.90 -5.52
N TYR A 60 5.34 9.15 -5.38
CA TYR A 60 4.10 9.49 -4.68
C TYR A 60 2.86 9.42 -5.57
N HIS A 61 3.02 9.18 -6.87
CA HIS A 61 1.90 8.94 -7.78
C HIS A 61 1.52 7.45 -7.79
N PRO A 62 0.32 7.07 -7.31
CA PRO A 62 -0.16 5.69 -7.40
C PRO A 62 -0.22 5.23 -8.86
N LEU A 63 0.30 4.03 -9.12
CA LEU A 63 0.25 3.39 -10.43
C LEU A 63 -1.12 2.77 -10.72
N THR A 64 -1.84 2.42 -9.66
CA THR A 64 -3.20 1.84 -9.69
C THR A 64 -4.03 2.47 -8.57
N GLN A 65 -5.35 2.32 -8.68
CA GLN A 65 -6.28 2.72 -7.64
C GLN A 65 -7.05 1.48 -7.18
N GLU A 66 -6.99 1.19 -5.88
CA GLU A 66 -7.60 0.01 -5.29
C GLU A 66 -8.52 0.39 -4.13
N GLN A 67 -9.59 -0.40 -3.99
CA GLN A 67 -10.48 -0.28 -2.85
C GLN A 67 -10.03 -1.27 -1.78
N LEU A 68 -9.78 -0.77 -0.57
CA LEU A 68 -9.46 -1.57 0.60
C LEU A 68 -10.70 -1.74 1.48
N ALA A 69 -10.87 -2.93 2.02
CA ALA A 69 -11.99 -3.25 2.90
C ALA A 69 -11.57 -4.24 3.99
N TRP A 70 -12.29 -4.21 5.10
CA TRP A 70 -12.21 -5.28 6.08
C TRP A 70 -12.95 -6.53 5.58
N ALA A 71 -12.45 -7.69 5.95
CA ALA A 71 -13.09 -8.96 5.66
C ALA A 71 -13.65 -9.58 6.95
N VAL A 72 -14.83 -10.18 6.85
CA VAL A 72 -15.46 -10.95 7.91
C VAL A 72 -15.77 -12.36 7.39
N GLN A 73 -15.97 -13.30 8.31
CA GLN A 73 -16.36 -14.66 7.95
C GLN A 73 -17.70 -14.63 7.20
N LEU A 74 -17.80 -15.43 6.14
CA LEU A 74 -19.03 -15.56 5.36
C LEU A 74 -20.20 -16.01 6.28
N GLY A 75 -21.32 -15.30 6.18
CA GLY A 75 -22.50 -15.54 7.01
C GLY A 75 -22.55 -14.77 8.34
N ASN A 76 -21.48 -14.10 8.75
CA ASN A 76 -21.48 -13.25 9.94
C ASN A 76 -22.04 -11.86 9.62
N HIS A 77 -23.37 -11.82 9.39
CA HIS A 77 -24.07 -10.60 9.00
C HIS A 77 -24.09 -9.54 10.10
N ASP A 78 -24.20 -9.96 11.35
CA ASP A 78 -24.26 -9.03 12.49
C ASP A 78 -22.96 -8.24 12.62
N LEU A 79 -21.81 -8.93 12.61
CA LEU A 79 -20.51 -8.28 12.63
C LEU A 79 -20.29 -7.37 11.42
N LEU A 80 -20.73 -7.81 10.23
CA LEU A 80 -20.65 -6.98 9.02
C LEU A 80 -21.42 -5.67 9.17
N LEU A 81 -22.63 -5.72 9.72
CA LEU A 81 -23.45 -4.52 9.96
C LEU A 81 -22.82 -3.59 10.99
N GLU A 82 -22.32 -4.15 12.09
CA GLU A 82 -21.63 -3.38 13.14
C GLU A 82 -20.37 -2.69 12.61
N LEU A 83 -19.51 -3.40 11.87
CA LEU A 83 -18.30 -2.82 11.30
C LEU A 83 -18.61 -1.72 10.26
N ASN A 84 -19.60 -1.93 9.40
CA ASN A 84 -20.02 -0.91 8.47
C ASN A 84 -20.60 0.32 9.17
N SER A 85 -21.31 0.13 10.30
CA SER A 85 -21.81 1.24 11.12
C SER A 85 -20.66 1.99 11.78
N ALA A 86 -19.68 1.28 12.34
CA ALA A 86 -18.49 1.86 12.95
C ALA A 86 -17.68 2.68 11.91
N LEU A 87 -17.47 2.15 10.69
CA LEU A 87 -16.78 2.86 9.62
C LEU A 87 -17.51 4.15 9.22
N ARG A 88 -18.84 4.11 9.13
CA ARG A 88 -19.63 5.33 8.86
C ARG A 88 -19.48 6.37 9.97
N ALA A 89 -19.51 5.94 11.23
CA ALA A 89 -19.30 6.81 12.37
C ALA A 89 -17.89 7.43 12.39
N MET A 90 -16.86 6.62 12.13
CA MET A 90 -15.48 7.09 12.03
C MET A 90 -15.28 8.09 10.88
N ARG A 91 -15.94 7.87 9.74
CA ARG A 91 -15.92 8.83 8.61
C ARG A 91 -16.60 10.14 8.98
N SER A 92 -17.77 10.07 9.60
CA SER A 92 -18.55 11.26 9.99
C SER A 92 -17.88 12.08 11.09
N SER A 93 -17.14 11.45 11.99
CA SER A 93 -16.41 12.12 13.08
C SER A 93 -15.02 12.65 12.68
N GLY A 94 -14.52 12.35 11.47
CA GLY A 94 -13.15 12.64 11.06
C GLY A 94 -12.09 11.69 11.64
N THR A 95 -12.49 10.70 12.45
CA THR A 95 -11.56 9.73 13.05
C THR A 95 -10.83 8.92 12.00
N LEU A 96 -11.54 8.50 10.93
CA LEU A 96 -10.92 7.75 9.83
C LEU A 96 -9.85 8.58 9.12
N GLU A 97 -10.14 9.84 8.83
CA GLU A 97 -9.21 10.77 8.21
C GLU A 97 -7.97 11.02 9.10
N TYR A 98 -8.20 11.21 10.40
CA TYR A 98 -7.10 11.34 11.38
C TYR A 98 -6.17 10.12 11.37
N ILE A 99 -6.71 8.90 11.36
CA ILE A 99 -5.93 7.66 11.30
C ILE A 99 -5.15 7.58 9.98
N LEU A 100 -5.81 7.84 8.85
CA LEU A 100 -5.18 7.81 7.54
C LEU A 100 -4.02 8.81 7.45
N ASN A 101 -4.22 10.05 7.87
CA ASN A 101 -3.19 11.09 7.85
C ASN A 101 -2.00 10.79 8.77
N ARG A 102 -2.22 10.00 9.82
CA ARG A 102 -1.14 9.57 10.72
C ARG A 102 -0.23 8.50 10.11
N TRP A 103 -0.80 7.61 9.30
CA TRP A 103 -0.08 6.44 8.78
C TRP A 103 0.31 6.57 7.30
N ILE A 104 -0.35 7.44 6.57
CA ILE A 104 -0.10 7.68 5.16
C ILE A 104 0.47 9.10 5.03
N PRO A 105 1.77 9.25 4.71
CA PRO A 105 2.44 10.57 4.69
C PRO A 105 2.03 11.45 3.50
N VAL A 106 1.04 11.04 2.73
CA VAL A 106 0.52 11.76 1.55
C VAL A 106 -0.97 11.99 1.73
N GLN A 107 -1.46 13.20 1.42
CA GLN A 107 -2.89 13.46 1.40
C GLN A 107 -3.56 12.58 0.34
N VAL A 108 -4.29 11.57 0.79
CA VAL A 108 -5.15 10.77 -0.06
C VAL A 108 -6.51 11.44 -0.03
N GLU A 109 -6.92 12.08 -1.13
CA GLU A 109 -8.32 12.49 -1.28
C GLU A 109 -9.21 11.25 -1.29
N VAL A 110 -9.93 11.03 -0.21
CA VAL A 110 -10.97 10.02 -0.13
C VAL A 110 -12.23 10.62 -0.79
N ARG A 111 -12.45 10.27 -2.03
CA ARG A 111 -13.70 10.60 -2.75
C ARG A 111 -14.82 9.64 -2.40
#